data_82f91dba87fb250d588b0386ce74ddc0
#
_entry.id   82f91dba87fb250d588b0386ce74ddc0
#
_cell.length_a   1.000
_cell.length_b   1.000
_cell.length_c   1.000
_cell.angle_alpha   90.00
_cell.angle_beta   90.00
_cell.angle_gamma   90.00
#
_symmetry.space_group_name_H-M   'P 1'
#
loop_
_entity.id
_entity.type
_entity.pdbx_description
1 polymer ?
#
loop_
_entity_poly.entity_id
_entity_poly.type
_entity_poly.pdbx_seq_one_letter_code
_entity_poly.pdbx_strand_id
1 'polypeptide(L)'
;MPKNLSNIAKSKKIKYFLISFVDLFGVLRSKLVPARAIKEMQKTGAGFAGFAAWLDMSPADSDMFAIPDPNSLIQLPWNKEVGWLASDLWMDGKPVDASPRVMLKNQIKALSNEGYSMKSGVECEYFLISPDGSSIADQRDTQSKPCYDQSSLMRQYDLIKEICDCMIEMGLSLIHISEPTRHRG
;
A
#
# COMPACT_ATOMS: atom_id res chain seq x y z
N MET A 1 13.66 -5.13 19.97
CA MET A 1 13.92 -6.32 19.15
C MET A 1 13.02 -6.27 17.93
N PRO A 2 13.47 -6.63 16.71
CA PRO A 2 12.60 -6.64 15.54
C PRO A 2 11.44 -7.62 15.75
N LYS A 3 10.25 -7.25 15.28
CA LYS A 3 9.05 -8.10 15.39
C LYS A 3 9.27 -9.42 14.67
N ASN A 4 8.96 -10.54 15.33
CA ASN A 4 9.05 -11.87 14.73
C ASN A 4 7.76 -12.18 13.98
N LEU A 5 7.78 -12.04 12.66
CA LEU A 5 6.63 -12.25 11.79
C LEU A 5 6.07 -13.68 11.87
N SER A 6 6.93 -14.68 12.09
CA SER A 6 6.50 -16.09 12.22
C SER A 6 5.62 -16.30 13.46
N ASN A 7 5.98 -15.67 14.59
CA ASN A 7 5.17 -15.74 15.81
C ASN A 7 3.86 -14.97 15.65
N ILE A 8 3.92 -13.80 15.01
CA ILE A 8 2.73 -12.99 14.72
C ILE A 8 1.78 -13.74 13.78
N ALA A 9 2.30 -14.42 12.76
CA ALA A 9 1.49 -15.22 11.85
C ALA A 9 0.69 -16.29 12.60
N LYS A 10 1.32 -16.99 13.54
CA LYS A 10 0.64 -18.01 14.36
C LYS A 10 -0.45 -17.41 15.25
N SER A 11 -0.13 -16.32 15.97
CA SER A 11 -1.08 -15.70 16.90
C SER A 11 -2.28 -15.06 16.19
N LYS A 12 -2.05 -14.47 15.02
CA LYS A 12 -3.08 -13.81 14.20
C LYS A 12 -3.72 -14.72 13.15
N LYS A 13 -3.30 -16.00 13.06
CA LYS A 13 -3.76 -16.97 12.06
C LYS A 13 -3.55 -16.51 10.61
N ILE A 14 -2.49 -15.74 10.36
CA ILE A 14 -2.08 -15.35 9.02
C ILE A 14 -1.50 -16.56 8.31
N LYS A 15 -2.00 -16.88 7.11
CA LYS A 15 -1.54 -18.00 6.27
C LYS A 15 -0.58 -17.56 5.19
N TYR A 16 -0.71 -16.32 4.71
CA TYR A 16 0.08 -15.77 3.62
C TYR A 16 0.51 -14.33 3.93
N PHE A 17 1.63 -13.92 3.35
CA PHE A 17 2.10 -12.54 3.37
C PHE A 17 2.22 -12.00 1.95
N LEU A 18 1.71 -10.80 1.73
CA LEU A 18 2.04 -9.98 0.57
C LEU A 18 3.31 -9.20 0.90
N ILE A 19 4.43 -9.59 0.31
CA ILE A 19 5.68 -8.84 0.39
C ILE A 19 5.69 -7.84 -0.75
N SER A 20 5.55 -6.57 -0.42
CA SER A 20 5.18 -5.53 -1.38
C SER A 20 6.20 -4.40 -1.42
N PHE A 21 6.39 -3.84 -2.61
CA PHE A 21 7.14 -2.60 -2.84
C PHE A 21 6.43 -1.76 -3.91
N VAL A 22 6.81 -0.49 -4.02
CA VAL A 22 6.26 0.44 -5.02
C VAL A 22 7.29 0.62 -6.14
N ASP A 23 6.85 0.52 -7.40
CA ASP A 23 7.69 0.80 -8.57
C ASP A 23 7.79 2.31 -8.86
N LEU A 24 8.53 2.70 -9.92
CA LEU A 24 8.75 4.11 -10.29
C LEU A 24 7.47 4.84 -10.73
N PHE A 25 6.42 4.12 -11.09
CA PHE A 25 5.12 4.68 -11.49
C PHE A 25 4.08 4.69 -10.38
N GLY A 26 4.48 4.34 -9.14
CA GLY A 26 3.57 4.29 -8.00
C GLY A 26 2.74 3.01 -7.92
N VAL A 27 2.99 2.02 -8.78
CA VAL A 27 2.26 0.75 -8.77
C VAL A 27 2.81 -0.17 -7.66
N LEU A 28 1.90 -0.72 -6.86
CA LEU A 28 2.25 -1.68 -5.82
C LEU A 28 2.52 -3.06 -6.43
N ARG A 29 3.75 -3.52 -6.31
CA ARG A 29 4.20 -4.86 -6.74
C ARG A 29 4.30 -5.78 -5.54
N SER A 30 3.92 -7.05 -5.70
CA SER A 30 3.89 -7.98 -4.58
C SER A 30 4.17 -9.41 -4.99
N LYS A 31 4.71 -10.19 -4.05
CA LYS A 31 4.65 -11.65 -4.07
C LYS A 31 3.84 -12.17 -2.89
N LEU A 32 2.98 -13.15 -3.13
CA LEU A 32 2.26 -13.86 -2.08
C LEU A 32 3.13 -15.01 -1.57
N VAL A 33 3.52 -14.95 -0.30
CA VAL A 33 4.44 -15.90 0.34
C VAL A 33 3.70 -16.64 1.47
N PRO A 34 3.77 -17.99 1.52
CA PRO A 34 3.21 -18.74 2.64
C PRO A 34 3.86 -18.37 3.97
N ALA A 35 3.07 -18.30 5.05
CA ALA A 35 3.56 -17.91 6.38
C ALA A 35 4.73 -18.80 6.89
N ARG A 36 4.82 -20.05 6.45
CA ARG A 36 5.95 -20.94 6.79
C ARG A 36 7.30 -20.44 6.28
N ALA A 37 7.31 -19.68 5.17
CA ALA A 37 8.53 -19.15 4.57
C ALA A 37 8.91 -17.76 5.11
N ILE A 38 8.05 -17.10 5.88
CA ILE A 38 8.26 -15.69 6.28
C ILE A 38 9.53 -15.47 7.10
N LYS A 39 9.96 -16.47 7.90
CA LYS A 39 11.19 -16.39 8.67
C LYS A 39 12.43 -16.25 7.79
N GLU A 40 12.43 -16.94 6.66
CA GLU A 40 13.50 -16.84 5.64
C GLU A 40 13.39 -15.53 4.89
N MET A 41 12.18 -15.16 4.45
CA MET A 41 11.94 -13.90 3.74
C MET A 41 12.31 -12.66 4.55
N GLN A 42 12.17 -12.69 5.89
CA GLN A 42 12.65 -11.61 6.75
C GLN A 42 14.17 -11.39 6.69
N LYS A 43 14.94 -12.42 6.33
CA LYS A 43 16.41 -12.37 6.27
C LYS A 43 16.91 -12.10 4.86
N THR A 44 16.37 -12.81 3.90
CA THR A 44 16.90 -12.84 2.52
C THR A 44 16.05 -12.05 1.54
N GLY A 45 14.81 -11.70 1.91
CA GLY A 45 13.86 -11.05 1.03
C GLY A 45 13.17 -11.99 0.05
N ALA A 46 12.18 -11.47 -0.65
CA ALA A 46 11.53 -12.12 -1.79
C ALA A 46 12.17 -11.63 -3.08
N GLY A 47 12.63 -12.54 -3.95
CA GLY A 47 13.32 -12.19 -5.20
C GLY A 47 12.35 -11.64 -6.26
N PHE A 48 12.79 -10.62 -7.01
CA PHE A 48 12.09 -9.99 -8.13
C PHE A 48 13.07 -9.64 -9.24
N ALA A 49 12.64 -9.81 -10.48
CA ALA A 49 13.38 -9.28 -11.63
C ALA A 49 13.11 -7.78 -11.76
N GLY A 50 14.13 -6.94 -11.63
CA GLY A 50 14.00 -5.48 -11.63
C GLY A 50 13.42 -4.92 -12.92
N PHE A 51 13.83 -5.46 -14.08
CA PHE A 51 13.33 -5.02 -15.38
C PHE A 51 11.82 -5.29 -15.56
N ALA A 52 11.28 -6.32 -14.91
CA ALA A 52 9.86 -6.65 -14.98
C ALA A 52 9.01 -5.80 -14.01
N ALA A 53 9.63 -5.01 -13.16
CA ALA A 53 8.99 -4.23 -12.11
C ALA A 53 9.19 -2.71 -12.27
N TRP A 54 9.50 -2.24 -13.48
CA TRP A 54 9.65 -0.81 -13.79
C TRP A 54 10.59 -0.06 -12.83
N LEU A 55 11.80 -0.58 -12.64
CA LEU A 55 12.84 0.03 -11.81
C LEU A 55 14.06 0.51 -12.61
N ASP A 56 13.86 0.83 -13.90
CA ASP A 56 14.91 1.29 -14.81
C ASP A 56 16.10 0.31 -14.89
N MET A 57 15.77 -0.98 -14.98
CA MET A 57 16.72 -2.09 -15.06
C MET A 57 16.53 -2.87 -16.36
N SER A 58 17.58 -3.57 -16.76
CA SER A 58 17.61 -4.46 -17.91
C SER A 58 17.61 -5.93 -17.50
N PRO A 59 17.35 -6.88 -18.42
CA PRO A 59 17.51 -8.31 -18.12
C PRO A 59 18.93 -8.76 -17.75
N ALA A 60 19.93 -7.90 -17.96
CA ALA A 60 21.33 -8.16 -17.60
C ALA A 60 21.62 -7.82 -16.12
N ASP A 61 20.74 -7.06 -15.47
CA ASP A 61 20.89 -6.69 -14.07
C ASP A 61 20.52 -7.87 -13.16
N SER A 62 21.14 -7.90 -11.98
CA SER A 62 20.87 -8.93 -10.96
C SER A 62 19.42 -8.84 -10.45
N ASP A 63 18.90 -9.96 -9.95
CA ASP A 63 17.62 -9.98 -9.25
C ASP A 63 17.68 -9.10 -7.99
N MET A 64 16.57 -8.44 -7.71
CA MET A 64 16.36 -7.69 -6.48
C MET A 64 15.70 -8.55 -5.42
N PHE A 65 15.92 -8.20 -4.17
CA PHE A 65 15.29 -8.84 -3.01
C PHE A 65 14.50 -7.81 -2.21
N ALA A 66 13.18 -8.03 -2.10
CA ALA A 66 12.31 -7.22 -1.26
C ALA A 66 12.36 -7.74 0.18
N ILE A 67 13.08 -7.04 1.04
CA ILE A 67 13.20 -7.38 2.47
C ILE A 67 12.05 -6.71 3.22
N PRO A 68 11.12 -7.50 3.80
CA PRO A 68 9.95 -6.96 4.46
C PRO A 68 10.31 -6.21 5.74
N ASP A 69 9.68 -5.03 5.93
CA ASP A 69 9.73 -4.28 7.18
C ASP A 69 8.68 -4.84 8.17
N PRO A 70 9.10 -5.49 9.26
CA PRO A 70 8.16 -6.08 10.21
C PRO A 70 7.25 -5.05 10.92
N ASN A 71 7.65 -3.77 10.91
CA ASN A 71 6.86 -2.70 11.53
C ASN A 71 5.72 -2.22 10.65
N SER A 72 5.78 -2.52 9.35
CA SER A 72 4.72 -2.19 8.39
C SER A 72 3.60 -3.22 8.31
N LEU A 73 3.65 -4.28 9.11
CA LEU A 73 2.65 -5.35 9.03
C LEU A 73 1.24 -4.84 9.28
N ILE A 74 0.39 -5.06 8.30
CA ILE A 74 -1.07 -4.87 8.36
C ILE A 74 -1.71 -6.22 8.05
N GLN A 75 -2.57 -6.73 8.95
CA GLN A 75 -3.47 -7.84 8.65
C GLN A 75 -4.67 -7.27 7.90
N LEU A 76 -4.96 -7.79 6.69
CA LEU A 76 -6.00 -7.20 5.85
C LEU A 76 -7.39 -7.35 6.50
N PRO A 77 -8.14 -6.25 6.70
CA PRO A 77 -9.48 -6.31 7.32
C PRO A 77 -10.45 -7.23 6.57
N TRP A 78 -10.42 -7.19 5.26
CA TRP A 78 -11.29 -7.97 4.36
C TRP A 78 -10.79 -9.39 4.08
N ASN A 79 -9.56 -9.73 4.50
CA ASN A 79 -9.02 -11.08 4.40
C ASN A 79 -7.99 -11.35 5.51
N LYS A 80 -8.49 -11.80 6.66
CA LYS A 80 -7.68 -12.04 7.87
C LYS A 80 -6.59 -13.10 7.71
N GLU A 81 -6.62 -13.91 6.66
CA GLU A 81 -5.58 -14.89 6.38
C GLU A 81 -4.34 -14.27 5.74
N VAL A 82 -4.40 -12.99 5.34
CA VAL A 82 -3.33 -12.29 4.64
C VAL A 82 -2.77 -11.15 5.48
N GLY A 83 -1.44 -11.14 5.63
CA GLY A 83 -0.68 -10.00 6.16
C GLY A 83 0.02 -9.26 5.01
N TRP A 84 -0.14 -7.95 4.96
CA TRP A 84 0.58 -7.09 4.03
C TRP A 84 1.82 -6.49 4.69
N LEU A 85 2.92 -6.42 3.93
CA LEU A 85 4.21 -5.89 4.37
C LEU A 85 4.81 -4.98 3.30
N ALA A 86 5.18 -3.76 3.68
CA ALA A 86 6.06 -2.93 2.87
C ALA A 86 7.50 -3.45 2.96
N SER A 87 8.25 -3.35 1.87
CA SER A 87 9.60 -3.88 1.79
C SER A 87 10.58 -2.87 1.21
N ASP A 88 11.82 -2.95 1.66
CA ASP A 88 12.94 -2.25 1.07
C ASP A 88 13.60 -3.16 0.03
N LEU A 89 13.96 -2.61 -1.14
CA LEU A 89 14.63 -3.37 -2.19
C LEU A 89 16.14 -3.37 -2.00
N TRP A 90 16.73 -4.54 -2.18
CA TRP A 90 18.17 -4.79 -2.11
C TRP A 90 18.65 -5.49 -3.37
N MET A 91 19.83 -5.15 -3.84
CA MET A 91 20.52 -5.80 -4.96
C MET A 91 22.02 -5.82 -4.65
N ASP A 92 22.69 -6.93 -4.90
CA ASP A 92 24.13 -7.13 -4.63
C ASP A 92 24.55 -6.72 -3.22
N GLY A 93 23.71 -7.03 -2.21
CA GLY A 93 23.98 -6.74 -0.80
C GLY A 93 23.82 -5.26 -0.39
N LYS A 94 23.26 -4.41 -1.25
CA LYS A 94 23.04 -2.97 -1.00
C LYS A 94 21.59 -2.59 -1.24
N PRO A 95 21.05 -1.58 -0.51
CA PRO A 95 19.76 -1.00 -0.85
C PRO A 95 19.74 -0.46 -2.29
N VAL A 96 18.63 -0.60 -2.98
CA VAL A 96 18.40 -0.04 -4.32
C VAL A 96 17.99 1.42 -4.15
N ASP A 97 18.90 2.35 -4.32
CA ASP A 97 18.66 3.79 -4.09
C ASP A 97 17.57 4.37 -5.01
N ALA A 98 17.42 3.84 -6.23
CA ALA A 98 16.35 4.23 -7.16
C ALA A 98 14.95 3.77 -6.69
N SER A 99 14.85 2.87 -5.71
CA SER A 99 13.57 2.44 -5.16
C SER A 99 12.89 3.57 -4.39
N PRO A 100 11.61 3.91 -4.70
CA PRO A 100 10.90 5.02 -4.06
C PRO A 100 10.92 4.98 -2.53
N ARG A 101 10.72 3.80 -1.93
CA ARG A 101 10.73 3.66 -0.46
C ARG A 101 12.12 3.88 0.13
N VAL A 102 13.18 3.36 -0.50
CA VAL A 102 14.56 3.54 -0.04
C VAL A 102 14.95 5.02 -0.15
N MET A 103 14.64 5.64 -1.29
CA MET A 103 14.88 7.08 -1.50
C MET A 103 14.17 7.92 -0.44
N LEU A 104 12.89 7.67 -0.18
CA LEU A 104 12.12 8.38 0.85
C LEU A 104 12.75 8.23 2.24
N LYS A 105 13.17 7.02 2.63
CA LYS A 105 13.84 6.79 3.92
C LYS A 105 15.17 7.55 4.02
N ASN A 106 15.93 7.63 2.92
CA ASN A 106 17.16 8.40 2.88
C ASN A 106 16.89 9.90 3.04
N GLN A 107 15.83 10.45 2.40
CA GLN A 107 15.43 11.84 2.55
C GLN A 107 14.93 12.16 3.97
N ILE A 108 14.13 11.28 4.56
CA ILE A 108 13.67 11.43 5.94
C ILE A 108 14.85 11.44 6.91
N LYS A 109 15.84 10.58 6.69
CA LYS A 109 17.08 10.55 7.50
C LYS A 109 17.88 11.84 7.34
N ALA A 110 18.06 12.34 6.12
CA ALA A 110 18.76 13.59 5.86
C ALA A 110 18.06 14.77 6.57
N LEU A 111 16.73 14.86 6.45
CA LEU A 111 15.93 15.88 7.11
C LEU A 111 16.05 15.82 8.64
N SER A 112 16.04 14.60 9.20
CA SER A 112 16.20 14.38 10.65
C SER A 112 17.58 14.81 11.16
N ASN A 113 18.64 14.66 10.36
CA ASN A 113 19.98 15.11 10.73
C ASN A 113 20.06 16.64 10.85
N GLU A 114 19.19 17.36 10.13
CA GLU A 114 19.05 18.83 10.22
C GLU A 114 18.08 19.27 11.33
N GLY A 115 17.58 18.33 12.15
CA GLY A 115 16.68 18.61 13.27
C GLY A 115 15.21 18.77 12.88
N TYR A 116 14.82 18.41 11.66
CA TYR A 116 13.46 18.52 11.17
C TYR A 116 12.76 17.15 11.13
N SER A 117 11.42 17.18 11.22
CA SER A 117 10.55 16.04 10.94
C SER A 117 9.43 16.46 10.00
N MET A 118 9.06 15.59 9.07
CA MET A 118 7.96 15.82 8.14
C MET A 118 6.73 15.02 8.58
N LYS A 119 5.56 15.65 8.52
CA LYS A 119 4.25 14.99 8.59
C LYS A 119 3.54 15.24 7.28
N SER A 120 2.91 14.20 6.74
CA SER A 120 2.09 14.29 5.52
C SER A 120 0.76 13.59 5.74
N GLY A 121 -0.29 14.08 5.09
CA GLY A 121 -1.56 13.41 4.92
C GLY A 121 -1.69 12.99 3.45
N VAL A 122 -2.35 11.88 3.20
CA VAL A 122 -2.66 11.42 1.85
C VAL A 122 -4.17 11.52 1.67
N GLU A 123 -4.59 12.26 0.65
CA GLU A 123 -5.99 12.34 0.22
C GLU A 123 -6.13 11.51 -1.05
N CYS A 124 -7.03 10.52 -1.00
CA CYS A 124 -7.30 9.66 -2.14
C CYS A 124 -8.58 10.10 -2.82
N GLU A 125 -8.46 10.62 -4.05
CA GLU A 125 -9.60 10.90 -4.92
C GLU A 125 -9.90 9.68 -5.81
N TYR A 126 -11.17 9.31 -5.95
CA TYR A 126 -11.58 8.17 -6.76
C TYR A 126 -12.97 8.36 -7.36
N PHE A 127 -13.26 7.63 -8.41
CA PHE A 127 -14.58 7.56 -9.02
C PHE A 127 -15.22 6.19 -8.75
N LEU A 128 -16.49 6.22 -8.39
CA LEU A 128 -17.31 5.00 -8.42
C LEU A 128 -17.87 4.85 -9.83
N ILE A 129 -17.48 3.78 -10.49
CA ILE A 129 -17.88 3.48 -11.87
C ILE A 129 -18.75 2.21 -11.92
N SER A 130 -19.52 2.06 -13.00
CA SER A 130 -20.25 0.81 -13.27
C SER A 130 -19.27 -0.35 -13.47
N PRO A 131 -19.68 -1.61 -13.25
CA PRO A 131 -18.79 -2.78 -13.39
C PRO A 131 -18.13 -2.92 -14.74
N ASP A 132 -18.76 -2.43 -15.81
CA ASP A 132 -18.24 -2.41 -17.18
C ASP A 132 -17.35 -1.19 -17.47
N GLY A 133 -17.23 -0.26 -16.52
CA GLY A 133 -16.42 0.95 -16.64
C GLY A 133 -16.98 2.02 -17.58
N SER A 134 -18.18 1.85 -18.13
CA SER A 134 -18.75 2.73 -19.17
C SER A 134 -19.40 4.00 -18.61
N SER A 135 -19.74 4.03 -17.33
CA SER A 135 -20.47 5.13 -16.70
C SER A 135 -20.15 5.27 -15.22
N ILE A 136 -20.63 6.34 -14.59
CA ILE A 136 -20.62 6.45 -13.13
C ILE A 136 -21.59 5.43 -12.52
N ALA A 137 -21.26 4.93 -11.33
CA ALA A 137 -22.05 3.89 -10.65
C ALA A 137 -23.45 4.37 -10.25
N ASP A 138 -23.59 5.64 -9.82
CA ASP A 138 -24.89 6.23 -9.47
C ASP A 138 -25.40 7.18 -10.54
N GLN A 139 -26.29 6.69 -11.40
CA GLN A 139 -26.92 7.46 -12.47
C GLN A 139 -27.76 8.64 -11.96
N ARG A 140 -28.11 8.68 -10.68
CA ARG A 140 -28.86 9.76 -10.03
C ARG A 140 -27.98 10.93 -9.61
N ASP A 141 -26.64 10.78 -9.71
CA ASP A 141 -25.70 11.85 -9.43
C ASP A 141 -25.64 12.82 -10.63
N THR A 142 -26.65 13.67 -10.75
CA THR A 142 -26.85 14.60 -11.85
C THR A 142 -26.59 16.05 -11.48
N GLN A 143 -26.14 16.33 -10.25
CA GLN A 143 -25.94 17.69 -9.75
C GLN A 143 -24.82 18.42 -10.50
N SER A 144 -25.02 19.70 -10.76
CA SER A 144 -24.01 20.54 -11.42
C SER A 144 -22.81 20.84 -10.52
N LYS A 145 -23.02 20.84 -9.20
CA LYS A 145 -21.99 21.02 -8.15
C LYS A 145 -22.13 19.87 -7.14
N PRO A 146 -21.54 18.71 -7.42
CA PRO A 146 -21.77 17.49 -6.63
C PRO A 146 -21.00 17.44 -5.32
N CYS A 147 -19.97 18.31 -5.14
CA CYS A 147 -19.17 18.30 -3.92
C CYS A 147 -20.03 18.54 -2.68
N TYR A 148 -19.83 17.73 -1.64
CA TYR A 148 -20.52 17.81 -0.35
C TYR A 148 -22.03 17.55 -0.40
N ASP A 149 -22.56 16.98 -1.51
CA ASP A 149 -23.97 16.61 -1.57
C ASP A 149 -24.29 15.45 -0.64
N GLN A 150 -25.01 15.76 0.44
CA GLN A 150 -25.40 14.78 1.44
C GLN A 150 -26.22 13.60 0.85
N SER A 151 -27.05 13.88 -0.14
CA SER A 151 -27.90 12.83 -0.74
C SER A 151 -27.04 11.82 -1.52
N SER A 152 -26.05 12.29 -2.28
CA SER A 152 -25.10 11.42 -2.99
C SER A 152 -24.26 10.60 -2.00
N LEU A 153 -23.76 11.25 -0.94
CA LEU A 153 -23.00 10.57 0.13
C LEU A 153 -23.82 9.45 0.77
N MET A 154 -25.08 9.73 1.15
CA MET A 154 -25.93 8.75 1.83
C MET A 154 -26.36 7.60 0.92
N ARG A 155 -26.41 7.79 -0.40
CA ARG A 155 -26.64 6.68 -1.34
C ARG A 155 -25.45 5.72 -1.43
N GLN A 156 -24.25 6.17 -1.07
CA GLN A 156 -23.01 5.37 -1.05
C GLN A 156 -22.56 5.02 0.39
N TYR A 157 -23.46 5.22 1.38
CA TYR A 157 -23.13 5.09 2.80
C TYR A 157 -22.48 3.75 3.14
N ASP A 158 -23.00 2.64 2.66
CA ASP A 158 -22.51 1.29 3.03
C ASP A 158 -21.06 1.08 2.53
N LEU A 159 -20.75 1.52 1.31
CA LEU A 159 -19.40 1.46 0.77
C LEU A 159 -18.44 2.36 1.56
N ILE A 160 -18.85 3.61 1.81
CA ILE A 160 -18.00 4.57 2.54
C ILE A 160 -17.76 4.08 3.96
N LYS A 161 -18.80 3.57 4.61
CA LYS A 161 -18.69 2.95 5.94
C LYS A 161 -17.69 1.81 5.95
N GLU A 162 -17.75 0.87 4.99
CA GLU A 162 -16.84 -0.26 4.90
C GLU A 162 -15.39 0.20 4.71
N ILE A 163 -15.16 1.19 3.84
CA ILE A 163 -13.82 1.80 3.67
C ILE A 163 -13.32 2.37 5.00
N CYS A 164 -14.15 3.15 5.71
CA CYS A 164 -13.77 3.76 6.99
C CYS A 164 -13.46 2.70 8.05
N ASP A 165 -14.31 1.69 8.19
CA ASP A 165 -14.13 0.62 9.17
C ASP A 165 -12.82 -0.14 8.89
N CYS A 166 -12.52 -0.45 7.64
CA CYS A 166 -11.26 -1.09 7.24
C CYS A 166 -10.05 -0.20 7.56
N MET A 167 -10.11 1.08 7.24
CA MET A 167 -8.99 2.00 7.51
C MET A 167 -8.75 2.17 9.01
N ILE A 168 -9.80 2.29 9.81
CA ILE A 168 -9.72 2.34 11.28
C ILE A 168 -9.08 1.05 11.83
N GLU A 169 -9.50 -0.11 11.34
CA GLU A 169 -8.94 -1.39 11.76
C GLU A 169 -7.44 -1.51 11.40
N MET A 170 -7.02 -0.94 10.27
CA MET A 170 -5.61 -0.86 9.87
C MET A 170 -4.80 0.13 10.73
N GLY A 171 -5.44 0.87 11.64
CA GLY A 171 -4.79 1.88 12.48
C GLY A 171 -4.52 3.20 11.76
N LEU A 172 -5.19 3.46 10.66
CA LEU A 172 -5.12 4.74 9.96
C LEU A 172 -6.06 5.76 10.61
N SER A 173 -5.54 6.96 10.84
CA SER A 173 -6.36 8.06 11.36
C SER A 173 -7.10 8.72 10.20
N LEU A 174 -8.43 8.69 10.26
CA LEU A 174 -9.30 9.36 9.30
C LEU A 174 -9.79 10.66 9.91
N ILE A 175 -9.36 11.80 9.36
CA ILE A 175 -9.86 13.13 9.73
C ILE A 175 -10.83 13.62 8.66
N HIS A 176 -10.51 13.37 7.40
CA HIS A 176 -11.32 13.70 6.23
C HIS A 176 -11.50 12.43 5.38
N ILE A 177 -12.73 12.14 5.04
CA ILE A 177 -13.08 11.08 4.09
C ILE A 177 -13.29 11.77 2.77
N SER A 178 -12.53 11.33 1.73
CA SER A 178 -12.72 11.84 0.38
C SER A 178 -14.14 11.58 -0.10
N GLU A 179 -14.76 12.60 -0.66
CA GLU A 179 -16.02 12.45 -1.35
C GLU A 179 -15.78 11.89 -2.75
N PRO A 180 -16.72 11.11 -3.30
CA PRO A 180 -16.67 10.76 -4.72
C PRO A 180 -16.78 12.06 -5.54
N THR A 181 -15.64 12.55 -6.03
CA THR A 181 -15.61 13.76 -6.84
C THR A 181 -15.84 13.43 -8.29
N ARG A 182 -16.74 14.14 -8.93
CA ARG A 182 -16.95 14.11 -10.37
C ARG A 182 -16.10 15.20 -11.02
N HIS A 183 -14.93 14.84 -11.56
CA HIS A 183 -14.26 15.74 -12.50
C HIS A 183 -15.01 15.74 -13.82
N ARG A 184 -15.49 16.92 -14.24
CA ARG A 184 -15.92 17.16 -15.60
C ARG A 184 -14.68 17.53 -16.41
N GLY A 185 -14.27 16.63 -17.32
CA GLY A 185 -13.35 17.00 -18.39
C GLY A 185 -14.03 17.97 -19.38
#